data_037d0734c9dfe958dac98421aa044e8c
#
_entry.id   037d0734c9dfe958dac98421aa044e8c
#
_cell.length_a   1.000
_cell.length_b   1.000
_cell.length_c   1.000
_cell.angle_alpha   90.00
_cell.angle_beta   90.00
_cell.angle_gamma   90.00
#
_symmetry.space_group_name_H-M   'P 1'
#
loop_
_entity.id
_entity.type
_entity.pdbx_description
1 polymer ?
#
loop_
_entity_poly.entity_id
_entity_poly.type
_entity_poly.pdbx_seq_one_letter_code
_entity_poly.pdbx_strand_id
1 'polypeptide(L)'
;MWGQLPRLSGRRRRLQYPVMSSGNPSAPPAAEPVSALYDTRLPHLSRWRRMQIPLIAAAVIAVVRMLGPTLRFESLGLYFQQSHARGEAVISAFWHRCIISATWYWRNRGVVVMNTTNFDGQWTRRVIEHFGFGTAQGSSTRGGLRGLAVMARRLEEGFDSAFTIDGPRGPRYIAKPGPVMLARKTGRAIYVFHIGVEKALTLERAWDKMQIPHPFSRAVMVGAPLIFVSPDADAEELKRKHAEMQAALERVRDVAESWFGLSEEERQRLREELNAKV
;
A
#
# COMPACT_ATOMS: atom_id res chain seq x y z
N MET A 1 -19.98 -14.86 42.38
CA MET A 1 -20.28 -13.47 42.06
C MET A 1 -19.33 -13.07 40.92
N TRP A 2 -19.83 -13.07 39.69
CA TRP A 2 -19.03 -12.68 38.49
C TRP A 2 -19.42 -11.25 38.16
N GLY A 3 -18.46 -10.33 38.32
CA GLY A 3 -18.62 -8.91 37.97
C GLY A 3 -18.71 -8.72 36.48
N GLN A 4 -19.75 -8.02 36.04
CA GLN A 4 -19.98 -7.66 34.65
C GLN A 4 -18.96 -6.62 34.19
N LEU A 5 -18.25 -6.90 33.09
CA LEU A 5 -17.41 -5.94 32.35
C LEU A 5 -18.32 -4.94 31.62
N PRO A 6 -17.96 -3.65 31.54
CA PRO A 6 -18.75 -2.64 30.85
C PRO A 6 -18.73 -2.86 29.34
N ARG A 7 -19.91 -2.82 28.71
CA ARG A 7 -20.11 -2.86 27.27
C ARG A 7 -19.58 -1.56 26.65
N LEU A 8 -18.50 -1.65 25.93
CA LEU A 8 -18.04 -0.58 25.02
C LEU A 8 -19.00 -0.48 23.84
N SER A 9 -19.88 0.51 23.85
CA SER A 9 -20.75 0.88 22.74
C SER A 9 -19.94 1.69 21.69
N GLY A 10 -19.05 1.02 20.97
CA GLY A 10 -18.38 1.59 19.80
C GLY A 10 -19.23 1.36 18.56
N ARG A 11 -19.79 2.41 17.98
CA ARG A 11 -20.42 2.36 16.63
C ARG A 11 -19.39 1.85 15.63
N ARG A 12 -19.51 0.59 15.22
CA ARG A 12 -18.74 0.00 14.10
C ARG A 12 -19.13 0.74 12.82
N ARG A 13 -18.29 1.63 12.32
CA ARG A 13 -18.39 2.13 10.95
C ARG A 13 -18.07 0.96 10.02
N ARG A 14 -19.05 0.50 9.26
CA ARG A 14 -18.84 -0.46 8.16
C ARG A 14 -17.98 0.24 7.12
N LEU A 15 -16.80 -0.30 6.83
CA LEU A 15 -16.01 0.05 5.66
C LEU A 15 -16.80 -0.41 4.43
N GLN A 16 -17.47 0.52 3.75
CA GLN A 16 -18.12 0.24 2.47
C GLN A 16 -17.08 0.47 1.37
N TYR A 17 -16.58 -0.62 0.82
CA TYR A 17 -15.80 -0.55 -0.41
C TYR A 17 -16.78 -0.59 -1.59
N PRO A 18 -16.79 0.41 -2.47
CA PRO A 18 -17.66 0.34 -3.66
C PRO A 18 -17.16 -0.77 -4.57
N VAL A 19 -18.04 -1.72 -4.87
CA VAL A 19 -17.96 -2.55 -6.08
C VAL A 19 -17.78 -1.59 -7.25
N MET A 20 -16.80 -1.85 -8.13
CA MET A 20 -16.52 -0.99 -9.29
C MET A 20 -17.72 -0.93 -10.22
N SER A 21 -18.69 -0.07 -9.90
CA SER A 21 -19.65 0.47 -10.84
C SER A 21 -19.16 1.85 -11.25
N SER A 22 -19.35 2.22 -12.49
CA SER A 22 -18.92 3.48 -13.13
C SER A 22 -19.66 4.73 -12.63
N GLY A 23 -19.92 4.84 -11.32
CA GLY A 23 -20.55 5.98 -10.66
C GLY A 23 -19.57 6.67 -9.72
N ASN A 24 -19.51 7.97 -9.81
CA ASN A 24 -18.70 8.88 -9.01
C ASN A 24 -19.00 8.68 -7.50
N PRO A 25 -18.08 8.16 -6.65
CA PRO A 25 -18.35 8.02 -5.22
C PRO A 25 -18.26 9.41 -4.55
N SER A 26 -19.30 9.77 -3.83
CA SER A 26 -19.32 10.90 -2.89
C SER A 26 -18.08 10.88 -1.98
N ALA A 27 -17.45 12.04 -1.82
CA ALA A 27 -16.25 12.22 -1.03
C ALA A 27 -16.39 11.61 0.38
N PRO A 28 -15.37 10.88 0.88
CA PRO A 28 -15.36 10.43 2.26
C PRO A 28 -15.40 11.65 3.21
N PRO A 29 -15.95 11.50 4.43
CA PRO A 29 -15.93 12.59 5.41
C PRO A 29 -14.50 13.06 5.61
N ALA A 30 -14.30 14.37 5.60
CA ALA A 30 -13.01 15.02 5.76
C ALA A 30 -12.30 14.41 6.98
N ALA A 31 -11.14 13.78 6.73
CA ALA A 31 -10.29 13.30 7.80
C ALA A 31 -9.86 14.52 8.62
N GLU A 32 -10.02 14.47 9.94
CA GLU A 32 -9.49 15.50 10.83
C GLU A 32 -8.01 15.77 10.51
N PRO A 33 -7.58 17.02 10.56
CA PRO A 33 -6.21 17.36 10.20
C PRO A 33 -5.24 16.64 11.15
N VAL A 34 -4.50 15.67 10.63
CA VAL A 34 -3.47 14.90 11.33
C VAL A 34 -2.23 15.76 11.63
N SER A 35 -2.39 17.08 11.70
CA SER A 35 -1.32 18.06 11.80
C SER A 35 -0.47 18.00 13.08
N ALA A 36 -1.01 17.46 14.18
CA ALA A 36 -0.32 17.44 15.47
C ALA A 36 0.81 16.39 15.58
N LEU A 37 0.87 15.41 14.66
CA LEU A 37 1.85 14.31 14.71
C LEU A 37 3.02 14.48 13.74
N TYR A 38 3.04 15.54 12.95
CA TYR A 38 4.07 15.78 11.94
C TYR A 38 4.93 16.98 12.31
N ASP A 39 6.23 16.78 12.41
CA ASP A 39 7.18 17.89 12.40
C ASP A 39 7.29 18.41 10.96
N THR A 40 6.45 19.40 10.64
CA THR A 40 6.43 20.06 9.33
C THR A 40 7.57 21.05 9.17
N ARG A 41 8.38 21.27 10.24
CA ARG A 41 9.53 22.14 10.17
C ARG A 41 10.60 21.49 9.31
N LEU A 42 11.03 22.19 8.28
CA LEU A 42 12.07 21.76 7.35
C LEU A 42 13.29 22.69 7.49
N PRO A 43 13.92 22.80 8.69
CA PRO A 43 14.98 23.75 8.94
C PRO A 43 16.20 23.53 8.03
N HIS A 44 16.36 22.30 7.51
CA HIS A 44 17.52 21.89 6.70
C HIS A 44 17.35 22.06 5.19
N LEU A 45 16.18 22.49 4.72
CA LEU A 45 15.95 22.70 3.29
C LEU A 45 16.14 24.17 2.92
N SER A 46 16.96 24.43 1.88
CA SER A 46 17.10 25.75 1.29
C SER A 46 15.76 26.26 0.76
N ARG A 47 15.61 27.61 0.64
CA ARG A 47 14.39 28.24 0.09
C ARG A 47 14.07 27.70 -1.31
N TRP A 48 15.09 27.47 -2.12
CA TRP A 48 14.96 26.90 -3.47
C TRP A 48 14.35 25.47 -3.44
N ARG A 49 14.86 24.59 -2.60
CA ARG A 49 14.28 23.24 -2.44
C ARG A 49 12.84 23.27 -1.93
N ARG A 50 12.51 24.18 -1.03
CA ARG A 50 11.12 24.34 -0.55
C ARG A 50 10.16 24.72 -1.68
N MET A 51 10.58 25.60 -2.61
CA MET A 51 9.79 25.99 -3.78
C MET A 51 9.60 24.83 -4.79
N GLN A 52 10.56 23.92 -4.90
CA GLN A 52 10.45 22.75 -5.78
C GLN A 52 9.41 21.73 -5.32
N ILE A 53 9.16 21.60 -4.01
CA ILE A 53 8.22 20.61 -3.45
C ILE A 53 6.83 20.71 -4.09
N PRO A 54 6.13 21.85 -4.10
CA PRO A 54 4.80 21.94 -4.71
C PRO A 54 4.83 21.74 -6.23
N LEU A 55 5.88 22.18 -6.92
CA LEU A 55 5.99 22.01 -8.37
C LEU A 55 6.17 20.55 -8.76
N ILE A 56 7.07 19.82 -8.09
CA ILE A 56 7.27 18.38 -8.31
C ILE A 56 5.97 17.62 -7.98
N ALA A 57 5.35 17.92 -6.84
CA ALA A 57 4.09 17.28 -6.47
C ALA A 57 3.00 17.51 -7.51
N ALA A 58 2.84 18.76 -8.00
CA ALA A 58 1.85 19.09 -9.03
C ALA A 58 2.12 18.35 -10.34
N ALA A 59 3.39 18.26 -10.78
CA ALA A 59 3.76 17.52 -11.97
C ALA A 59 3.44 16.03 -11.84
N VAL A 60 3.79 15.39 -10.72
CA VAL A 60 3.49 13.97 -10.48
C VAL A 60 1.99 13.72 -10.37
N ILE A 61 1.23 14.60 -9.69
CA ILE A 61 -0.23 14.53 -9.62
C ILE A 61 -0.83 14.60 -11.02
N ALA A 62 -0.37 15.55 -11.87
CA ALA A 62 -0.85 15.69 -13.23
C ALA A 62 -0.60 14.41 -14.04
N VAL A 63 0.60 13.83 -13.97
CA VAL A 63 0.93 12.57 -14.64
C VAL A 63 0.00 11.43 -14.18
N VAL A 64 -0.15 11.22 -12.88
CA VAL A 64 -1.02 10.14 -12.36
C VAL A 64 -2.48 10.37 -12.73
N ARG A 65 -2.96 11.63 -12.70
CA ARG A 65 -4.34 11.97 -13.10
C ARG A 65 -4.60 11.81 -14.59
N MET A 66 -3.61 12.03 -15.43
CA MET A 66 -3.74 11.85 -16.88
C MET A 66 -3.66 10.37 -17.26
N LEU A 67 -2.74 9.62 -16.68
CA LEU A 67 -2.52 8.21 -17.01
C LEU A 67 -3.53 7.28 -16.36
N GLY A 68 -3.81 7.51 -15.08
CA GLY A 68 -4.62 6.61 -14.27
C GLY A 68 -5.99 6.26 -14.86
N PRO A 69 -6.83 7.23 -15.30
CA PRO A 69 -8.13 6.94 -15.90
C PRO A 69 -8.07 6.13 -17.19
N THR A 70 -6.93 6.14 -17.87
CA THR A 70 -6.75 5.41 -19.13
C THR A 70 -6.39 3.93 -18.93
N LEU A 71 -5.97 3.56 -17.70
CA LEU A 71 -5.57 2.20 -17.39
C LEU A 71 -6.78 1.26 -17.23
N ARG A 72 -6.70 0.09 -17.84
CA ARG A 72 -7.71 -0.95 -17.72
C ARG A 72 -7.20 -2.06 -16.83
N PHE A 73 -7.74 -2.11 -15.61
CA PHE A 73 -7.31 -3.06 -14.59
C PHE A 73 -8.11 -4.36 -14.62
N GLU A 74 -7.41 -5.48 -14.59
CA GLU A 74 -7.86 -6.79 -14.15
C GLU A 74 -7.36 -7.02 -12.73
N SER A 75 -8.13 -7.68 -11.86
CA SER A 75 -7.76 -7.90 -10.46
C SER A 75 -7.93 -9.35 -10.08
N LEU A 76 -6.88 -9.95 -9.53
CA LEU A 76 -6.80 -11.36 -9.14
C LEU A 76 -6.35 -11.46 -7.68
N GLY A 77 -6.87 -12.46 -6.95
CA GLY A 77 -6.44 -12.73 -5.59
C GLY A 77 -6.80 -11.61 -4.61
N LEU A 78 -8.06 -11.17 -4.59
CA LEU A 78 -8.56 -10.09 -3.73
C LEU A 78 -8.74 -10.53 -2.26
N TYR A 79 -7.82 -11.31 -1.72
CA TYR A 79 -7.91 -11.91 -0.37
C TYR A 79 -8.10 -10.92 0.77
N PHE A 80 -7.70 -9.65 0.60
CA PHE A 80 -7.97 -8.60 1.59
C PHE A 80 -9.46 -8.42 1.89
N GLN A 81 -10.34 -8.77 0.95
CA GLN A 81 -11.78 -8.69 1.12
C GLN A 81 -12.28 -9.61 2.25
N GLN A 82 -11.57 -10.73 2.50
CA GLN A 82 -11.90 -11.63 3.60
C GLN A 82 -11.73 -10.94 4.97
N SER A 83 -10.66 -10.13 5.15
CA SER A 83 -10.47 -9.34 6.37
C SER A 83 -11.50 -8.22 6.46
N HIS A 84 -11.76 -7.51 5.36
CA HIS A 84 -12.77 -6.45 5.33
C HIS A 84 -14.18 -6.97 5.64
N ALA A 85 -14.53 -8.16 5.17
CA ALA A 85 -15.80 -8.80 5.50
C ALA A 85 -15.97 -9.04 7.02
N ARG A 86 -14.86 -9.22 7.75
CA ARG A 86 -14.83 -9.31 9.22
C ARG A 86 -14.72 -7.94 9.91
N GLY A 87 -14.65 -6.84 9.13
CA GLY A 87 -14.44 -5.49 9.65
C GLY A 87 -13.00 -5.24 10.12
N GLU A 88 -12.04 -6.00 9.58
CA GLU A 88 -10.63 -5.91 9.92
C GLU A 88 -9.85 -5.22 8.82
N ALA A 89 -9.02 -4.25 9.20
CA ALA A 89 -8.07 -3.62 8.30
C ALA A 89 -6.88 -4.56 8.00
N VAL A 90 -6.22 -4.35 6.85
CA VAL A 90 -5.06 -5.14 6.42
C VAL A 90 -3.79 -4.30 6.31
N ILE A 91 -2.66 -4.99 6.36
CA ILE A 91 -1.33 -4.43 6.15
C ILE A 91 -0.89 -4.82 4.74
N SER A 92 -0.97 -3.89 3.80
CA SER A 92 -0.56 -4.13 2.42
C SER A 92 0.96 -3.97 2.25
N ALA A 93 1.59 -4.86 1.46
CA ALA A 93 2.99 -4.78 1.09
C ALA A 93 3.16 -4.99 -0.42
N PHE A 94 3.95 -4.15 -1.07
CA PHE A 94 4.19 -4.19 -2.51
C PHE A 94 5.53 -3.56 -2.88
N TRP A 95 6.07 -3.89 -4.06
CA TRP A 95 7.33 -3.34 -4.53
C TRP A 95 7.21 -1.89 -5.01
N HIS A 96 8.21 -1.08 -4.74
CA HIS A 96 8.26 0.34 -5.13
C HIS A 96 8.10 0.55 -6.64
N ARG A 97 8.57 -0.41 -7.44
CA ARG A 97 8.49 -0.40 -8.91
C ARG A 97 7.11 -0.06 -9.47
N CYS A 98 6.02 -0.56 -8.88
CA CYS A 98 4.65 -0.36 -9.38
C CYS A 98 3.91 0.79 -8.68
N ILE A 99 4.60 1.68 -7.96
CA ILE A 99 3.99 2.71 -7.10
C ILE A 99 3.03 3.64 -7.87
N ILE A 100 3.32 3.98 -9.13
CA ILE A 100 2.45 4.85 -9.95
C ILE A 100 1.09 4.19 -10.19
N SER A 101 1.08 2.93 -10.65
CA SER A 101 -0.15 2.16 -10.86
C SER A 101 -0.88 1.89 -9.54
N ALA A 102 -0.15 1.58 -8.47
CA ALA A 102 -0.70 1.34 -7.14
C ALA A 102 -1.36 2.60 -6.56
N THR A 103 -0.76 3.78 -6.74
CA THR A 103 -1.34 5.05 -6.29
C THR A 103 -2.71 5.29 -6.96
N TRP A 104 -2.83 5.01 -8.25
CA TRP A 104 -4.11 5.15 -8.94
C TRP A 104 -5.12 4.06 -8.53
N TYR A 105 -4.69 2.81 -8.46
CA TYR A 105 -5.56 1.67 -8.13
C TYR A 105 -6.18 1.78 -6.74
N TRP A 106 -5.39 2.16 -5.73
CA TRP A 106 -5.80 2.24 -4.33
C TRP A 106 -6.27 3.64 -3.87
N ARG A 107 -6.41 4.62 -4.79
CA ARG A 107 -6.84 5.98 -4.44
C ARG A 107 -8.18 6.01 -3.72
N ASN A 108 -8.37 7.02 -2.86
CA ASN A 108 -9.64 7.30 -2.15
C ASN A 108 -10.18 6.13 -1.29
N ARG A 109 -9.29 5.28 -0.80
CA ARG A 109 -9.67 4.15 0.08
C ARG A 109 -9.22 4.34 1.54
N GLY A 110 -8.68 5.50 1.90
CA GLY A 110 -8.24 5.79 3.26
C GLY A 110 -7.03 4.98 3.71
N VAL A 111 -6.24 4.41 2.77
CA VAL A 111 -5.05 3.64 3.11
C VAL A 111 -3.97 4.55 3.68
N VAL A 112 -3.38 4.18 4.82
CA VAL A 112 -2.29 4.93 5.45
C VAL A 112 -0.95 4.36 5.03
N VAL A 113 -0.09 5.19 4.44
CA VAL A 113 1.23 4.76 3.96
C VAL A 113 2.36 5.33 4.81
N MET A 114 3.43 4.54 4.99
CA MET A 114 4.64 5.04 5.64
C MET A 114 5.41 5.94 4.69
N ASN A 115 5.74 7.15 5.14
CA ASN A 115 6.49 8.13 4.36
C ASN A 115 7.67 8.69 5.14
N THR A 116 8.70 9.16 4.43
CA THR A 116 9.90 9.75 5.03
C THR A 116 9.73 11.25 5.28
N THR A 117 10.61 11.81 6.12
CA THR A 117 10.62 13.25 6.43
C THR A 117 11.58 14.07 5.57
N ASN A 118 12.35 13.42 4.68
CA ASN A 118 13.31 14.08 3.81
C ASN A 118 12.63 14.87 2.67
N PHE A 119 13.42 15.47 1.79
CA PHE A 119 12.92 16.24 0.64
C PHE A 119 11.94 15.44 -0.21
N ASP A 120 12.29 14.18 -0.54
CA ASP A 120 11.43 13.31 -1.36
C ASP A 120 10.12 12.99 -0.64
N GLY A 121 10.17 12.73 0.67
CA GLY A 121 9.00 12.53 1.50
C GLY A 121 8.05 13.72 1.53
N GLN A 122 8.53 14.96 1.36
CA GLN A 122 7.69 16.15 1.39
C GLN A 122 6.82 16.31 0.14
N TRP A 123 7.36 16.08 -1.04
CA TRP A 123 6.54 16.17 -2.26
C TRP A 123 5.71 14.89 -2.47
N THR A 124 6.23 13.70 -2.13
CA THR A 124 5.44 12.46 -2.19
C THR A 124 4.25 12.50 -1.24
N ARG A 125 4.41 13.08 -0.03
CA ARG A 125 3.29 13.30 0.89
C ARG A 125 2.15 14.04 0.21
N ARG A 126 2.43 15.17 -0.46
CA ARG A 126 1.39 15.95 -1.16
C ARG A 126 0.71 15.15 -2.26
N VAL A 127 1.48 14.32 -2.97
CA VAL A 127 0.93 13.44 -4.01
C VAL A 127 -0.04 12.43 -3.40
N ILE A 128 0.38 11.68 -2.39
CA ILE A 128 -0.43 10.62 -1.80
C ILE A 128 -1.66 11.17 -1.07
N GLU A 129 -1.53 12.28 -0.35
CA GLU A 129 -2.67 12.97 0.28
C GLU A 129 -3.68 13.45 -0.77
N HIS A 130 -3.22 13.94 -1.94
CA HIS A 130 -4.11 14.33 -3.04
C HIS A 130 -4.94 13.15 -3.58
N PHE A 131 -4.40 11.94 -3.54
CA PHE A 131 -5.10 10.72 -3.96
C PHE A 131 -5.86 10.02 -2.81
N GLY A 132 -6.07 10.71 -1.68
CA GLY A 132 -6.90 10.22 -0.58
C GLY A 132 -6.21 9.20 0.32
N PHE A 133 -4.89 9.17 0.35
CA PHE A 133 -4.12 8.37 1.31
C PHE A 133 -3.81 9.17 2.57
N GLY A 134 -3.75 8.48 3.70
CA GLY A 134 -3.15 8.98 4.92
C GLY A 134 -1.63 8.77 4.92
N THR A 135 -0.90 9.51 5.77
CA THR A 135 0.55 9.33 5.90
C THR A 135 0.98 9.13 7.34
N ALA A 136 1.90 8.19 7.57
CA ALA A 136 2.61 8.01 8.82
C ALA A 136 4.09 8.31 8.59
N GLN A 137 4.68 9.23 9.38
CA GLN A 137 6.10 9.57 9.24
C GLN A 137 6.99 8.54 9.92
N GLY A 138 7.91 7.98 9.15
CA GLY A 138 8.91 7.03 9.63
C GLY A 138 9.79 6.55 8.48
N SER A 139 10.90 5.93 8.83
CA SER A 139 11.75 5.22 7.86
C SER A 139 12.45 4.06 8.56
N SER A 140 13.01 3.12 7.78
CA SER A 140 13.77 1.99 8.32
C SER A 140 15.02 2.40 9.11
N THR A 141 15.47 3.66 9.00
CA THR A 141 16.69 4.15 9.63
C THR A 141 16.46 5.15 10.76
N ARG A 142 15.41 5.96 10.72
CA ARG A 142 15.08 6.94 11.75
C ARG A 142 13.58 7.07 11.93
N GLY A 143 13.10 6.94 13.17
CA GLY A 143 11.68 7.08 13.49
C GLY A 143 10.80 5.92 13.00
N GLY A 144 11.38 4.80 12.56
CA GLY A 144 10.62 3.64 12.07
C GLY A 144 9.65 3.08 13.11
N LEU A 145 10.08 2.95 14.36
CA LEU A 145 9.23 2.50 15.46
C LEU A 145 8.06 3.46 15.71
N ARG A 146 8.31 4.78 15.62
CA ARG A 146 7.25 5.80 15.76
C ARG A 146 6.26 5.72 14.59
N GLY A 147 6.75 5.57 13.36
CA GLY A 147 5.91 5.37 12.18
C GLY A 147 5.04 4.11 12.30
N LEU A 148 5.62 2.99 12.74
CA LEU A 148 4.88 1.75 13.01
C LEU A 148 3.82 1.93 14.10
N ALA A 149 4.10 2.69 15.17
CA ALA A 149 3.12 2.97 16.21
C ALA A 149 1.93 3.78 15.69
N VAL A 150 2.17 4.77 14.82
CA VAL A 150 1.09 5.52 14.15
C VAL A 150 0.27 4.59 13.25
N MET A 151 0.92 3.74 12.45
CA MET A 151 0.22 2.79 11.58
C MET A 151 -0.59 1.76 12.39
N ALA A 152 -0.06 1.27 13.53
CA ALA A 152 -0.78 0.37 14.42
C ALA A 152 -2.09 1.01 14.91
N ARG A 153 -2.02 2.25 15.39
CA ARG A 153 -3.20 2.99 15.82
C ARG A 153 -4.22 3.15 14.68
N ARG A 154 -3.76 3.46 13.46
CA ARG A 154 -4.66 3.60 12.30
C ARG A 154 -5.33 2.27 11.92
N LEU A 155 -4.62 1.16 12.02
CA LEU A 155 -5.20 -0.18 11.83
C LEU A 155 -6.28 -0.49 12.88
N GLU A 156 -6.09 -0.09 14.14
CA GLU A 156 -7.09 -0.20 15.21
C GLU A 156 -8.33 0.66 14.93
N GLU A 157 -8.14 1.85 14.33
CA GLU A 157 -9.22 2.75 13.88
C GLU A 157 -9.92 2.23 12.59
N GLY A 158 -9.48 1.12 12.01
CA GLY A 158 -10.07 0.47 10.84
C GLY A 158 -9.52 0.94 9.49
N PHE A 159 -8.39 1.68 9.47
CA PHE A 159 -7.74 2.09 8.22
C PHE A 159 -6.69 1.07 7.80
N ASP A 160 -6.71 0.66 6.54
CA ASP A 160 -5.63 -0.15 5.96
C ASP A 160 -4.29 0.60 6.01
N SER A 161 -3.22 -0.15 6.13
CA SER A 161 -1.86 0.38 6.05
C SER A 161 -1.13 -0.20 4.86
N ALA A 162 -0.22 0.55 4.24
CA ALA A 162 0.57 0.05 3.12
C ALA A 162 2.05 0.45 3.19
N PHE A 163 2.89 -0.46 2.68
CA PHE A 163 4.33 -0.30 2.60
C PHE A 163 4.83 -0.54 1.17
N THR A 164 5.62 0.40 0.65
CA THR A 164 6.57 0.09 -0.40
C THR A 164 7.74 -0.63 0.25
N ILE A 165 7.77 -1.95 0.10
CA ILE A 165 8.45 -2.84 1.04
C ILE A 165 9.98 -2.86 0.92
N ASP A 166 10.52 -2.56 -0.24
CA ASP A 166 11.96 -2.39 -0.47
C ASP A 166 12.47 -1.02 0.00
N GLY A 167 11.56 -0.10 0.35
CA GLY A 167 11.87 1.22 0.91
C GLY A 167 12.46 2.20 -0.12
N PRO A 168 12.71 3.47 0.27
CA PRO A 168 13.04 4.54 -0.68
C PRO A 168 14.47 4.48 -1.25
N ARG A 169 15.31 3.57 -0.76
CA ARG A 169 16.74 3.43 -1.16
C ARG A 169 17.09 2.01 -1.58
N GLY A 170 16.11 1.10 -1.59
CA GLY A 170 16.34 -0.31 -1.87
C GLY A 170 17.19 -1.05 -0.82
N PRO A 171 17.87 -2.10 -1.21
CA PRO A 171 17.95 -2.67 -2.57
C PRO A 171 16.60 -3.16 -3.10
N ARG A 172 16.44 -3.07 -4.43
CA ARG A 172 15.21 -3.52 -5.11
C ARG A 172 14.93 -5.00 -4.83
N TYR A 173 13.66 -5.31 -4.57
CA TYR A 173 13.19 -6.68 -4.34
C TYR A 173 13.76 -7.36 -3.08
N ILE A 174 14.18 -6.56 -2.10
CA ILE A 174 14.53 -7.05 -0.77
C ILE A 174 13.53 -6.46 0.24
N ALA A 175 12.66 -7.30 0.76
CA ALA A 175 11.62 -6.89 1.68
C ALA A 175 12.18 -6.44 3.03
N LYS A 176 11.67 -5.34 3.56
CA LYS A 176 11.96 -4.88 4.92
C LYS A 176 10.99 -5.55 5.93
N PRO A 177 11.38 -5.73 7.19
CA PRO A 177 10.56 -6.46 8.18
C PRO A 177 9.36 -5.69 8.73
N GLY A 178 9.17 -4.44 8.33
CA GLY A 178 8.13 -3.54 8.89
C GLY A 178 6.72 -4.15 8.96
N PRO A 179 6.17 -4.72 7.88
CA PRO A 179 4.83 -5.34 7.90
C PRO A 179 4.72 -6.51 8.87
N VAL A 180 5.74 -7.37 8.95
CA VAL A 180 5.76 -8.54 9.86
C VAL A 180 5.74 -8.07 11.32
N MET A 181 6.55 -7.03 11.65
CA MET A 181 6.55 -6.43 12.98
C MET A 181 5.20 -5.78 13.33
N LEU A 182 4.58 -5.12 12.34
CA LEU A 182 3.27 -4.49 12.52
C LEU A 182 2.17 -5.54 12.69
N ALA A 183 2.19 -6.61 11.90
CA ALA A 183 1.26 -7.72 11.99
C ALA A 183 1.35 -8.42 13.35
N ARG A 184 2.56 -8.73 13.84
CA ARG A 184 2.77 -9.26 15.20
C ARG A 184 2.14 -8.35 16.26
N LYS A 185 2.35 -7.03 16.15
CA LYS A 185 1.85 -6.06 17.15
C LYS A 185 0.33 -5.92 17.15
N THR A 186 -0.31 -6.02 15.98
CA THR A 186 -1.73 -5.67 15.80
C THR A 186 -2.63 -6.87 15.59
N GLY A 187 -2.08 -8.06 15.33
CA GLY A 187 -2.83 -9.24 14.91
C GLY A 187 -3.47 -9.10 13.51
N ARG A 188 -3.19 -8.03 12.78
CA ARG A 188 -3.76 -7.81 11.44
C ARG A 188 -3.00 -8.58 10.38
N ALA A 189 -3.73 -9.09 9.38
CA ALA A 189 -3.14 -9.85 8.29
C ALA A 189 -2.31 -8.97 7.35
N ILE A 190 -1.25 -9.56 6.79
CA ILE A 190 -0.49 -8.95 5.71
C ILE A 190 -1.10 -9.41 4.39
N TYR A 191 -1.42 -8.43 3.53
CA TYR A 191 -1.83 -8.64 2.15
C TYR A 191 -0.73 -8.19 1.21
N VAL A 192 -0.23 -9.12 0.43
CA VAL A 192 0.84 -8.86 -0.55
C VAL A 192 0.23 -8.72 -1.93
N PHE A 193 0.65 -7.70 -2.70
CA PHE A 193 0.22 -7.56 -4.09
C PHE A 193 1.31 -6.96 -4.98
N HIS A 194 1.14 -7.13 -6.28
CA HIS A 194 1.89 -6.40 -7.32
C HIS A 194 0.98 -5.99 -8.48
N ILE A 195 1.38 -4.94 -9.20
CA ILE A 195 0.66 -4.50 -10.40
C ILE A 195 1.61 -4.56 -11.57
N GLY A 196 1.32 -5.45 -12.50
CA GLY A 196 1.96 -5.52 -13.81
C GLY A 196 1.22 -4.67 -14.82
N VAL A 197 1.94 -4.08 -15.77
CA VAL A 197 1.39 -3.29 -16.87
C VAL A 197 1.90 -3.81 -18.20
N GLU A 198 1.02 -3.87 -19.19
CA GLU A 198 1.35 -4.40 -20.52
C GLU A 198 2.40 -3.56 -21.23
N LYS A 199 2.26 -2.23 -21.15
CA LYS A 199 3.17 -1.28 -21.79
C LYS A 199 3.53 -0.18 -20.79
N ALA A 200 4.82 -0.01 -20.52
CA ALA A 200 5.33 1.00 -19.60
C ALA A 200 6.70 1.52 -20.03
N LEU A 201 6.96 2.77 -19.72
CA LEU A 201 8.31 3.31 -19.68
C LEU A 201 8.98 2.87 -18.38
N THR A 202 10.05 2.10 -18.46
CA THR A 202 10.86 1.73 -17.30
C THR A 202 11.99 2.73 -17.12
N LEU A 203 12.11 3.31 -15.94
CA LEU A 203 13.21 4.21 -15.59
C LEU A 203 14.46 3.38 -15.23
N GLU A 204 15.22 2.96 -16.24
CA GLU A 204 16.34 2.03 -16.10
C GLU A 204 17.46 2.53 -15.17
N ARG A 205 17.63 3.84 -15.04
CA ARG A 205 18.62 4.46 -14.14
C ARG A 205 18.13 4.60 -12.69
N ALA A 206 16.82 4.43 -12.43
CA ALA A 206 16.30 4.44 -11.08
C ALA A 206 16.63 3.11 -10.38
N TRP A 207 16.94 3.17 -9.09
CA TRP A 207 17.30 1.99 -8.29
C TRP A 207 16.20 0.92 -8.27
N ASP A 208 14.92 1.34 -8.31
CA ASP A 208 13.72 0.50 -8.29
C ASP A 208 13.25 0.10 -9.69
N LYS A 209 13.85 0.67 -10.74
CA LYS A 209 13.38 0.56 -12.13
C LYS A 209 11.87 0.82 -12.23
N MET A 210 11.43 1.93 -11.64
CA MET A 210 10.04 2.34 -11.58
C MET A 210 9.39 2.33 -12.97
N GLN A 211 8.15 1.85 -13.03
CA GLN A 211 7.35 1.78 -14.25
C GLN A 211 6.35 2.93 -14.29
N ILE A 212 6.35 3.66 -15.39
CA ILE A 212 5.35 4.66 -15.75
C ILE A 212 4.48 4.03 -16.86
N PRO A 213 3.22 3.68 -16.58
CA PRO A 213 2.34 3.07 -17.58
C PRO A 213 2.17 3.95 -18.81
N HIS A 214 2.10 3.36 -20.00
CA HIS A 214 1.65 4.10 -21.17
C HIS A 214 0.14 4.36 -21.09
N PRO A 215 -0.36 5.45 -21.69
CA PRO A 215 -1.80 5.69 -21.80
C PRO A 215 -2.50 4.49 -22.43
N PHE A 216 -3.71 4.18 -21.96
CA PHE A 216 -4.56 3.10 -22.44
C PHE A 216 -3.99 1.68 -22.27
N SER A 217 -2.92 1.52 -21.50
CA SER A 217 -2.34 0.21 -21.21
C SER A 217 -3.29 -0.65 -20.38
N ARG A 218 -3.24 -1.97 -20.62
CA ARG A 218 -3.84 -2.95 -19.71
C ARG A 218 -2.93 -3.10 -18.49
N ALA A 219 -3.55 -3.34 -17.34
CA ALA A 219 -2.85 -3.58 -16.09
C ALA A 219 -3.48 -4.76 -15.35
N VAL A 220 -2.71 -5.55 -14.65
CA VAL A 220 -3.19 -6.62 -13.78
C VAL A 220 -2.69 -6.40 -12.36
N MET A 221 -3.60 -6.40 -11.40
CA MET A 221 -3.28 -6.44 -9.97
C MET A 221 -3.39 -7.89 -9.50
N VAL A 222 -2.30 -8.43 -8.99
CA VAL A 222 -2.21 -9.80 -8.48
C VAL A 222 -1.92 -9.74 -7.00
N GLY A 223 -2.81 -10.34 -6.19
CA GLY A 223 -2.65 -10.48 -4.75
C GLY A 223 -2.37 -11.92 -4.33
N ALA A 224 -1.70 -12.06 -3.20
CA ALA A 224 -1.43 -13.36 -2.56
C ALA A 224 -2.38 -13.60 -1.37
N PRO A 225 -2.55 -14.86 -0.93
CA PRO A 225 -3.25 -15.19 0.31
C PRO A 225 -2.72 -14.41 1.50
N LEU A 226 -3.60 -14.17 2.47
CA LEU A 226 -3.28 -13.43 3.69
C LEU A 226 -2.23 -14.15 4.53
N ILE A 227 -1.23 -13.41 5.00
CA ILE A 227 -0.19 -13.91 5.91
C ILE A 227 -0.52 -13.40 7.32
N PHE A 228 -0.65 -14.34 8.26
CA PHE A 228 -0.91 -14.04 9.67
C PHE A 228 0.38 -14.26 10.47
N VAL A 229 0.59 -13.37 11.46
CA VAL A 229 1.71 -13.43 12.39
C VAL A 229 1.15 -13.48 13.81
N SER A 230 1.53 -14.50 14.57
CA SER A 230 1.09 -14.60 15.98
C SER A 230 1.62 -13.40 16.78
N PRO A 231 0.83 -12.83 17.71
CA PRO A 231 1.33 -11.85 18.68
C PRO A 231 2.47 -12.40 19.54
N ASP A 232 2.49 -13.71 19.79
CA ASP A 232 3.48 -14.42 20.58
C ASP A 232 4.65 -14.96 19.74
N ALA A 233 4.71 -14.61 18.44
CA ALA A 233 5.77 -15.05 17.52
C ALA A 233 7.16 -14.74 18.07
N ASP A 234 8.01 -15.75 18.17
CA ASP A 234 9.41 -15.60 18.54
C ASP A 234 10.27 -15.11 17.35
N ALA A 235 11.56 -14.99 17.55
CA ALA A 235 12.48 -14.50 16.54
C ALA A 235 12.54 -15.40 15.30
N GLU A 236 12.47 -16.73 15.49
CA GLU A 236 12.52 -17.69 14.38
C GLU A 236 11.21 -17.67 13.58
N GLU A 237 10.07 -17.57 14.25
CA GLU A 237 8.80 -17.42 13.56
C GLU A 237 8.75 -16.11 12.78
N LEU A 238 9.21 -14.99 13.35
CA LEU A 238 9.28 -13.71 12.63
C LEU A 238 10.17 -13.82 11.39
N LYS A 239 11.29 -14.50 11.46
CA LYS A 239 12.17 -14.74 10.33
C LYS A 239 11.49 -15.61 9.26
N ARG A 240 10.79 -16.66 9.67
CA ARG A 240 10.02 -17.53 8.77
C ARG A 240 8.90 -16.74 8.08
N LYS A 241 8.14 -15.92 8.83
CA LYS A 241 7.07 -15.08 8.28
C LYS A 241 7.58 -13.98 7.35
N HIS A 242 8.75 -13.44 7.63
CA HIS A 242 9.42 -12.52 6.72
C HIS A 242 9.83 -13.20 5.41
N ALA A 243 10.38 -14.41 5.47
CA ALA A 243 10.71 -15.19 4.28
C ALA A 243 9.46 -15.59 3.48
N GLU A 244 8.34 -15.94 4.16
CA GLU A 244 7.04 -16.22 3.55
C GLU A 244 6.52 -14.97 2.79
N MET A 245 6.60 -13.80 3.40
CA MET A 245 6.22 -12.53 2.77
C MET A 245 7.11 -12.20 1.57
N GLN A 246 8.43 -12.41 1.67
CA GLN A 246 9.37 -12.20 0.56
C GLN A 246 9.01 -13.10 -0.63
N ALA A 247 8.81 -14.38 -0.40
CA ALA A 247 8.43 -15.34 -1.45
C ALA A 247 7.07 -15.00 -2.09
N ALA A 248 6.09 -14.57 -1.29
CA ALA A 248 4.80 -14.12 -1.79
C ALA A 248 4.93 -12.87 -2.68
N LEU A 249 5.77 -11.89 -2.28
CA LEU A 249 6.07 -10.68 -3.07
C LEU A 249 6.72 -11.02 -4.41
N GLU A 250 7.65 -11.96 -4.42
CA GLU A 250 8.31 -12.43 -5.65
C GLU A 250 7.30 -13.12 -6.57
N ARG A 251 6.49 -14.03 -6.03
CA ARG A 251 5.47 -14.74 -6.80
C ARG A 251 4.45 -13.79 -7.45
N VAL A 252 3.85 -12.86 -6.69
CA VAL A 252 2.87 -11.93 -7.27
C VAL A 252 3.49 -11.00 -8.29
N ARG A 253 4.77 -10.60 -8.12
CA ARG A 253 5.53 -9.84 -9.12
C ARG A 253 5.69 -10.65 -10.39
N ASP A 254 6.19 -11.87 -10.31
CA ASP A 254 6.50 -12.69 -11.48
C ASP A 254 5.23 -13.00 -12.28
N VAL A 255 4.13 -13.33 -11.61
CA VAL A 255 2.83 -13.51 -12.27
C VAL A 255 2.36 -12.21 -12.92
N ALA A 256 2.40 -11.07 -12.21
CA ALA A 256 1.88 -9.82 -12.73
C ALA A 256 2.74 -9.28 -13.90
N GLU A 257 4.07 -9.37 -13.82
CA GLU A 257 4.96 -8.87 -14.87
C GLU A 257 4.97 -9.77 -16.11
N SER A 258 4.73 -11.09 -15.98
CA SER A 258 4.61 -12.01 -17.12
C SER A 258 3.20 -12.06 -17.75
N TRP A 259 2.16 -11.56 -17.06
CA TRP A 259 0.75 -11.77 -17.37
C TRP A 259 0.38 -11.56 -18.84
N PHE A 260 0.84 -10.49 -19.45
CA PHE A 260 0.49 -10.13 -20.81
C PHE A 260 1.25 -10.91 -21.88
N GLY A 261 2.28 -11.66 -21.49
CA GLY A 261 3.01 -12.59 -22.36
C GLY A 261 2.50 -14.04 -22.28
N LEU A 262 1.63 -14.36 -21.30
CA LEU A 262 1.07 -15.69 -21.14
C LEU A 262 -0.01 -15.97 -22.17
N SER A 263 -0.19 -17.26 -22.52
CA SER A 263 -1.33 -17.74 -23.31
C SER A 263 -2.66 -17.55 -22.54
N GLU A 264 -3.78 -17.58 -23.24
CA GLU A 264 -5.10 -17.47 -22.56
C GLU A 264 -5.37 -18.64 -21.64
N GLU A 265 -4.90 -19.84 -21.98
CA GLU A 265 -5.03 -21.04 -21.15
C GLU A 265 -4.27 -20.92 -19.84
N GLU A 266 -3.04 -20.39 -19.89
CA GLU A 266 -2.22 -20.13 -18.69
C GLU A 266 -2.86 -19.05 -17.81
N ARG A 267 -3.36 -17.96 -18.42
CA ARG A 267 -4.08 -16.92 -17.66
C ARG A 267 -5.33 -17.47 -17.00
N GLN A 268 -6.08 -18.33 -17.70
CA GLN A 268 -7.29 -18.94 -17.15
C GLN A 268 -6.98 -19.83 -15.94
N ARG A 269 -5.96 -20.66 -16.01
CA ARG A 269 -5.49 -21.47 -14.87
C ARG A 269 -5.10 -20.60 -13.67
N LEU A 270 -4.36 -19.53 -13.91
CA LEU A 270 -3.96 -18.60 -12.84
C LEU A 270 -5.16 -17.84 -12.25
N ARG A 271 -6.17 -17.46 -13.07
CA ARG A 271 -7.43 -16.88 -12.56
C ARG A 271 -8.15 -17.83 -11.62
N GLU A 272 -8.26 -19.10 -12.02
CA GLU A 272 -8.90 -20.14 -11.20
C GLU A 272 -8.11 -20.37 -9.90
N GLU A 273 -6.79 -20.51 -9.98
CA GLU A 273 -5.92 -20.72 -8.81
C GLU A 273 -6.00 -19.54 -7.82
N LEU A 274 -5.89 -18.31 -8.32
CA LEU A 274 -5.80 -17.12 -7.48
C LEU A 274 -7.15 -16.69 -6.90
N ASN A 275 -8.26 -17.02 -7.57
CA ASN A 275 -9.60 -16.65 -7.11
C ASN A 275 -10.34 -17.79 -6.39
N ALA A 276 -9.86 -19.03 -6.46
CA ALA A 276 -10.53 -20.20 -5.86
C ALA A 276 -10.64 -20.12 -4.32
N LYS A 277 -9.90 -19.25 -3.66
CA LYS A 277 -9.82 -19.12 -2.21
C LYS A 277 -10.18 -17.71 -1.70
N VAL A 278 -10.70 -16.84 -2.57
CA VAL A 278 -11.09 -15.47 -2.21
C VAL A 278 -12.46 -15.42 -1.55
#